data_3279b586913169d41bb87509f901958a
#
_entry.id   3279b586913169d41bb87509f901958a
#
_cell.length_a   1.000
_cell.length_b   1.000
_cell.length_c   1.000
_cell.angle_alpha   90.00
_cell.angle_beta   90.00
_cell.angle_gamma   90.00
#
_symmetry.space_group_name_H-M   'P 1'
#
loop_
_entity.id
_entity.type
_entity.pdbx_description
1 polymer ?
#
loop_
_entity_poly.entity_id
_entity_poly.type
_entity_poly.pdbx_seq_one_letter_code
_entity_poly.pdbx_strand_id
1 'polypeptide(L)'
;MLYKEQPYLAAPDRYENGPVYRRCGKSGILLSAVSLGLWKNFGSQRPLSESRSLIHYAFDHGIVHFDLANNYGPPPGSAEETFGEIMQTSLKPYRDELFISTKAGYEMWTGPYGNWGS
;
A
#
# COMPACT_ATOMS: atom_id res chain seq x y z
N MET A 1 -27.11 -20.14 5.52
CA MET A 1 -25.78 -20.48 4.96
C MET A 1 -24.88 -19.26 5.06
N LEU A 2 -23.75 -19.42 5.68
CA LEU A 2 -22.79 -18.34 5.78
C LEU A 2 -21.96 -18.29 4.50
N TYR A 3 -22.00 -17.16 3.83
CA TYR A 3 -21.16 -16.92 2.68
C TYR A 3 -19.73 -16.62 3.15
N LYS A 4 -18.77 -17.39 2.68
CA LYS A 4 -17.36 -17.11 2.92
C LYS A 4 -16.75 -16.54 1.65
N GLU A 5 -16.18 -15.35 1.76
CA GLU A 5 -15.39 -14.82 0.66
C GLU A 5 -14.21 -15.74 0.36
N GLN A 6 -13.92 -15.89 -0.91
CA GLN A 6 -12.72 -16.61 -1.33
C GLN A 6 -11.49 -15.83 -0.86
N PRO A 7 -10.47 -16.49 -0.31
CA PRO A 7 -9.23 -15.80 0.01
C PRO A 7 -8.62 -15.20 -1.25
N TYR A 8 -8.01 -14.02 -1.10
CA TYR A 8 -7.29 -13.42 -2.20
C TYR A 8 -6.10 -14.29 -2.59
N LEU A 9 -6.00 -14.60 -3.87
CA LEU A 9 -4.84 -15.27 -4.45
C LEU A 9 -4.27 -14.34 -5.51
N ALA A 10 -3.00 -13.95 -5.33
CA ALA A 10 -2.34 -13.09 -6.28
C ALA A 10 -2.19 -13.79 -7.63
N ALA A 11 -2.28 -13.00 -8.70
CA ALA A 11 -2.14 -13.53 -10.05
C ALA A 11 -0.79 -14.27 -10.20
N PRO A 12 -0.79 -15.53 -10.66
CA PRO A 12 0.45 -16.29 -10.78
C PRO A 12 1.41 -15.73 -11.84
N ASP A 13 0.89 -15.00 -12.82
CA ASP A 13 1.67 -14.39 -13.90
C ASP A 13 2.02 -12.91 -13.64
N ARG A 14 1.86 -12.43 -12.41
CA ARG A 14 2.04 -11.00 -12.07
C ARG A 14 3.43 -10.46 -12.42
N TYR A 15 4.44 -11.30 -12.43
CA TYR A 15 5.81 -10.89 -12.78
C TYR A 15 6.18 -11.12 -14.24
N GLU A 16 5.34 -11.78 -15.01
CA GLU A 16 5.62 -12.09 -16.40
C GLU A 16 5.34 -10.93 -17.34
N ASN A 17 4.26 -10.19 -17.07
CA ASN A 17 3.82 -9.07 -17.89
C ASN A 17 3.80 -7.75 -17.09
N GLY A 18 4.50 -7.73 -15.99
CA GLY A 18 4.56 -6.58 -15.10
C GLY A 18 5.57 -5.53 -15.53
N PRO A 19 5.75 -4.48 -14.73
CA PRO A 19 6.74 -3.45 -15.01
C PRO A 19 8.16 -4.01 -14.91
N VAL A 20 9.10 -3.25 -15.48
CA VAL A 20 10.52 -3.55 -15.32
C VAL A 20 10.89 -3.35 -13.84
N TYR A 21 11.79 -4.21 -13.34
CA TYR A 21 12.32 -4.10 -11.98
C TYR A 21 13.73 -3.57 -12.03
N ARG A 22 14.06 -2.65 -11.15
CA ARG A 22 15.35 -2.00 -11.10
C ARG A 22 15.95 -2.11 -9.70
N ARG A 23 17.26 -2.33 -9.64
CA ARG A 23 17.95 -2.37 -8.37
C ARG A 23 17.98 -0.98 -7.74
N CYS A 24 17.72 -0.95 -6.44
CA CYS A 24 17.84 0.25 -5.63
C CYS A 24 19.29 0.37 -5.16
N GLY A 25 20.15 0.90 -6.04
CA GLY A 25 21.58 1.04 -5.74
C GLY A 25 22.24 -0.30 -5.45
N LYS A 26 22.98 -0.36 -4.35
CA LYS A 26 23.70 -1.56 -3.89
C LYS A 26 22.96 -2.31 -2.78
N SER A 27 21.70 -1.97 -2.54
CA SER A 27 20.93 -2.52 -1.41
C SER A 27 20.49 -3.96 -1.58
N GLY A 28 20.51 -4.49 -2.81
CA GLY A 28 19.95 -5.80 -3.10
C GLY A 28 18.45 -5.80 -3.33
N ILE A 29 17.81 -4.65 -3.17
CA ILE A 29 16.37 -4.50 -3.35
C ILE A 29 16.07 -4.23 -4.82
N LEU A 30 15.05 -4.91 -5.35
CA LEU A 30 14.50 -4.65 -6.67
C LEU A 30 13.16 -3.93 -6.51
N LEU A 31 13.05 -2.74 -7.08
CA LEU A 31 11.81 -1.97 -7.07
C LEU A 31 11.16 -2.06 -8.45
N SER A 32 9.84 -2.15 -8.48
CA SER A 32 9.11 -1.99 -9.72
C SER A 32 9.30 -0.56 -10.24
N ALA A 33 9.43 -0.41 -11.57
CA ALA A 33 9.61 0.90 -12.19
C ALA A 33 8.41 1.82 -11.96
N VAL A 34 7.25 1.23 -11.65
CA VAL A 34 6.03 1.94 -11.29
C VAL A 34 5.68 1.58 -9.84
N SER A 35 5.35 2.58 -9.05
CA SER A 35 4.91 2.42 -7.66
C SER A 35 3.49 2.92 -7.52
N LEU A 36 2.76 2.38 -6.55
CA LEU A 36 1.43 2.90 -6.22
C LEU A 36 1.55 3.82 -5.01
N GLY A 37 1.26 5.11 -5.22
CA GLY A 37 1.15 6.07 -4.14
C GLY A 37 -0.24 6.06 -3.54
N LEU A 38 -0.32 6.04 -2.21
CA LEU A 38 -1.59 5.91 -1.49
C LEU A 38 -2.11 7.25 -0.96
N TRP A 39 -1.84 8.34 -1.69
CA TRP A 39 -2.30 9.66 -1.33
C TRP A 39 -3.70 9.93 -1.88
N LYS A 40 -4.56 10.57 -1.07
CA LYS A 40 -5.93 11.03 -1.38
C LYS A 40 -6.99 9.96 -1.59
N ASN A 41 -6.68 8.84 -2.22
CA ASN A 41 -7.70 7.88 -2.64
C ASN A 41 -7.80 6.65 -1.75
N PHE A 42 -7.04 6.62 -0.67
CA PHE A 42 -6.95 5.43 0.19
C PHE A 42 -7.28 5.74 1.64
N GLY A 43 -7.90 6.89 1.90
CA GLY A 43 -8.38 7.26 3.22
C GLY A 43 -9.72 6.61 3.59
N SER A 44 -10.18 6.87 4.80
CA SER A 44 -11.42 6.28 5.32
C SER A 44 -12.68 6.81 4.65
N GLN A 45 -12.56 7.84 3.81
CA GLN A 45 -13.69 8.38 3.04
C GLN A 45 -14.04 7.53 1.81
N ARG A 46 -13.20 6.56 1.47
CA ARG A 46 -13.44 5.61 0.39
C ARG A 46 -13.79 4.25 0.97
N PRO A 47 -14.70 3.49 0.36
CA PRO A 47 -14.97 2.13 0.82
C PRO A 47 -13.70 1.29 0.81
N LEU A 48 -13.51 0.48 1.85
CA LEU A 48 -12.36 -0.40 1.96
C LEU A 48 -12.28 -1.36 0.76
N SER A 49 -13.41 -1.80 0.25
CA SER A 49 -13.48 -2.69 -0.92
C SER A 49 -12.87 -2.06 -2.18
N GLU A 50 -13.04 -0.74 -2.38
CA GLU A 50 -12.43 -0.04 -3.51
C GLU A 50 -10.91 0.04 -3.35
N SER A 51 -10.44 0.43 -2.19
CA SER A 51 -9.01 0.49 -1.89
C SER A 51 -8.36 -0.88 -2.05
N ARG A 52 -9.02 -1.92 -1.53
CA ARG A 52 -8.57 -3.31 -1.68
C ARG A 52 -8.46 -3.71 -3.14
N SER A 53 -9.48 -3.41 -3.94
CA SER A 53 -9.49 -3.74 -5.37
C SER A 53 -8.34 -3.08 -6.11
N LEU A 54 -8.07 -1.81 -5.83
CA LEU A 54 -6.97 -1.08 -6.47
C LEU A 54 -5.61 -1.67 -6.10
N ILE A 55 -5.41 -1.97 -4.83
CA ILE A 55 -4.15 -2.55 -4.35
C ILE A 55 -3.95 -3.95 -4.90
N HIS A 56 -4.99 -4.79 -4.88
CA HIS A 56 -4.91 -6.13 -5.46
C HIS A 56 -4.62 -6.06 -6.96
N TYR A 57 -5.30 -5.16 -7.68
CA TYR A 57 -5.06 -4.98 -9.10
C TYR A 57 -3.60 -4.60 -9.37
N ALA A 58 -3.06 -3.66 -8.62
CA ALA A 58 -1.68 -3.24 -8.77
C ALA A 58 -0.71 -4.41 -8.54
N PHE A 59 -0.90 -5.15 -7.45
CA PHE A 59 -0.05 -6.30 -7.15
C PHE A 59 -0.19 -7.42 -8.19
N ASP A 60 -1.42 -7.69 -8.63
CA ASP A 60 -1.68 -8.68 -9.67
C ASP A 60 -1.00 -8.34 -11.01
N HIS A 61 -0.64 -7.08 -11.19
CA HIS A 61 0.08 -6.60 -12.37
C HIS A 61 1.56 -6.32 -12.10
N GLY A 62 2.09 -6.83 -10.98
CA GLY A 62 3.51 -6.80 -10.69
C GLY A 62 4.03 -5.55 -10.00
N ILE A 63 3.18 -4.65 -9.55
CA ILE A 63 3.60 -3.50 -8.76
C ILE A 63 3.85 -3.98 -7.33
N VAL A 64 5.08 -3.83 -6.85
CA VAL A 64 5.50 -4.33 -5.53
C VAL A 64 5.86 -3.22 -4.56
N HIS A 65 5.91 -1.98 -5.02
CA HIS A 65 6.24 -0.83 -4.17
C HIS A 65 4.98 0.00 -3.91
N PHE A 66 4.64 0.14 -2.63
CA PHE A 66 3.51 0.92 -2.15
C PHE A 66 4.04 2.04 -1.26
N ASP A 67 3.72 3.29 -1.61
CA ASP A 67 4.27 4.46 -0.93
C ASP A 67 3.19 5.18 -0.13
N LEU A 68 3.48 5.36 1.14
CA LEU A 68 2.58 5.95 2.13
C LEU A 68 3.22 7.18 2.77
N ALA A 69 2.49 7.84 3.64
CA ALA A 69 2.99 8.83 4.59
C ALA A 69 2.06 8.84 5.81
N ASN A 70 2.61 9.32 6.93
CA ASN A 70 1.86 9.34 8.19
C ASN A 70 0.52 10.09 8.09
N ASN A 71 0.45 11.11 7.22
CA ASN A 71 -0.76 11.93 7.09
C ASN A 71 -1.59 11.64 5.84
N TYR A 72 -1.27 10.60 5.06
CA TYR A 72 -2.09 10.26 3.92
C TYR A 72 -3.48 9.80 4.35
N GLY A 73 -4.47 10.24 3.61
CA GLY A 73 -5.88 9.98 3.87
C GLY A 73 -6.75 10.52 2.75
N PRO A 74 -7.64 11.50 3.00
CA PRO A 74 -8.06 11.98 4.32
C PRO A 74 -8.88 10.96 5.12
N PRO A 75 -8.96 11.06 6.44
CA PRO A 75 -8.20 11.98 7.29
C PRO A 75 -6.76 11.50 7.51
N PRO A 76 -5.87 12.36 8.08
CA PRO A 76 -4.49 11.96 8.33
C PRO A 76 -4.36 10.65 9.08
N GLY A 77 -3.54 9.73 8.56
CA GLY A 77 -3.32 8.42 9.15
C GLY A 77 -4.22 7.32 8.60
N SER A 78 -5.33 7.67 7.93
CA SER A 78 -6.29 6.65 7.48
C SER A 78 -5.78 5.81 6.31
N ALA A 79 -4.87 6.33 5.49
CA ALA A 79 -4.30 5.54 4.41
C ALA A 79 -3.42 4.40 4.96
N GLU A 80 -2.59 4.67 5.96
CA GLU A 80 -1.80 3.63 6.62
C GLU A 80 -2.68 2.60 7.32
N GLU A 81 -3.77 3.04 7.95
CA GLU A 81 -4.74 2.14 8.58
C GLU A 81 -5.41 1.24 7.54
N THR A 82 -5.86 1.84 6.43
CA THR A 82 -6.48 1.09 5.32
C THR A 82 -5.52 0.07 4.74
N PHE A 83 -4.29 0.47 4.46
CA PHE A 83 -3.29 -0.45 3.93
C PHE A 83 -2.97 -1.55 4.93
N GLY A 84 -2.87 -1.22 6.22
CA GLY A 84 -2.64 -2.19 7.28
C GLY A 84 -3.73 -3.25 7.34
N GLU A 85 -4.98 -2.87 7.18
CA GLU A 85 -6.10 -3.81 7.18
C GLU A 85 -6.04 -4.73 5.96
N ILE A 86 -5.74 -4.19 4.78
CA ILE A 86 -5.57 -4.98 3.57
C ILE A 86 -4.38 -5.94 3.71
N MET A 87 -3.29 -5.47 4.31
CA MET A 87 -2.13 -6.32 4.60
C MET A 87 -2.51 -7.52 5.48
N GLN A 88 -3.23 -7.27 6.57
CA GLN A 88 -3.60 -8.33 7.51
C GLN A 88 -4.58 -9.34 6.89
N THR A 89 -5.47 -8.89 6.02
CA THR A 89 -6.55 -9.74 5.50
C THR A 89 -6.22 -10.43 4.20
N SER A 90 -5.32 -9.89 3.38
CA SER A 90 -5.08 -10.46 2.05
C SER A 90 -3.63 -10.49 1.60
N LEU A 91 -2.80 -9.54 2.00
CA LEU A 91 -1.43 -9.45 1.48
C LEU A 91 -0.38 -10.10 2.38
N LYS A 92 -0.74 -10.48 3.58
CA LYS A 92 0.20 -11.05 4.54
C LYS A 92 1.02 -12.22 3.98
N PRO A 93 0.43 -13.17 3.23
CA PRO A 93 1.21 -14.26 2.63
C PRO A 93 2.27 -13.78 1.62
N TYR A 94 2.14 -12.57 1.12
CA TYR A 94 3.01 -11.99 0.09
C TYR A 94 3.95 -10.93 0.65
N ARG A 95 4.03 -10.78 1.98
CA ARG A 95 4.78 -9.67 2.60
C ARG A 95 6.22 -9.59 2.10
N ASP A 96 6.88 -10.72 1.89
CA ASP A 96 8.27 -10.76 1.44
C ASP A 96 8.48 -10.32 0.00
N GLU A 97 7.40 -10.18 -0.77
CA GLU A 97 7.44 -9.68 -2.14
C GLU A 97 7.24 -8.16 -2.21
N LEU A 98 6.86 -7.53 -1.11
CA LEU A 98 6.44 -6.14 -1.09
C LEU A 98 7.52 -5.24 -0.49
N PHE A 99 7.69 -4.08 -1.11
CA PHE A 99 8.45 -2.99 -0.54
C PHE A 99 7.47 -1.88 -0.17
N ILE A 100 7.43 -1.54 1.12
CA ILE A 100 6.49 -0.56 1.65
C ILE A 100 7.31 0.60 2.20
N SER A 101 7.06 1.79 1.65
CA SER A 101 7.71 3.01 2.13
C SER A 101 6.67 3.92 2.77
N THR A 102 7.08 4.63 3.80
CA THR A 102 6.27 5.65 4.44
C THR A 102 7.15 6.80 4.90
N LYS A 103 6.52 7.85 5.38
CA LYS A 103 7.19 9.09 5.78
C LYS A 103 6.64 9.53 7.12
N ALA A 104 7.44 10.23 7.87
CA ALA A 104 7.07 10.82 9.16
C ALA A 104 7.25 12.32 9.11
N GLY A 105 6.64 13.04 10.05
CA GLY A 105 6.86 14.47 10.20
C GLY A 105 5.85 15.37 9.52
N TYR A 106 4.88 14.81 8.82
CA TYR A 106 3.79 15.60 8.23
C TYR A 106 2.73 15.91 9.27
N GLU A 107 1.96 16.97 9.02
CA GLU A 107 0.95 17.44 9.95
C GLU A 107 -0.15 16.39 10.18
N MET A 108 -0.44 16.07 11.43
CA MET A 108 -1.44 15.08 11.82
C MET A 108 -2.62 15.72 12.56
N TRP A 109 -2.34 16.64 13.48
CA TRP A 109 -3.34 17.31 14.31
C TRP A 109 -2.83 18.68 14.72
N THR A 110 -3.73 19.49 15.25
CA THR A 110 -3.41 20.84 15.71
C THR A 110 -2.59 20.78 16.99
N GLY A 111 -1.54 21.59 17.07
CA GLY A 111 -0.70 21.69 18.25
C GLY A 111 0.77 21.42 17.96
N PRO A 112 1.62 21.61 18.97
CA PRO A 112 3.08 21.57 18.74
C PRO A 112 3.64 20.19 18.43
N TYR A 113 2.90 19.13 18.73
CA TYR A 113 3.37 17.75 18.52
C TYR A 113 2.75 17.07 17.30
N GLY A 114 1.81 17.73 16.66
CA GLY A 114 1.17 17.22 15.45
C GLY A 114 1.63 17.89 14.16
N ASN A 115 2.57 18.82 14.24
CA ASN A 115 3.01 19.66 13.14
C ASN A 115 4.22 19.10 12.43
N TRP A 116 4.58 19.78 11.33
CA TRP A 116 5.74 19.48 10.53
C TRP A 116 7.00 19.36 11.38
N GLY A 117 7.75 18.27 11.20
CA GLY A 117 9.02 18.07 11.88
C GLY A 117 8.90 17.56 13.31
N SER A 118 7.71 17.32 13.78
CA SER A 118 7.53 16.80 15.14
C SER A 118 7.43 15.28 15.21
#